data_2d74db54e932ed0b45b2160a7f5fa8c8
#
_entry.id   2d74db54e932ed0b45b2160a7f5fa8c8
#
_cell.length_a   1.000
_cell.length_b   1.000
_cell.length_c   1.000
_cell.angle_alpha   90.00
_cell.angle_beta   90.00
_cell.angle_gamma   90.00
#
_symmetry.space_group_name_H-M   'P 1'
#
loop_
_entity.id
_entity.type
_entity.pdbx_description
1 polymer ?
#
loop_
_entity_poly.entity_id
_entity_poly.type
_entity_poly.pdbx_seq_one_letter_code
_entity_poly.pdbx_strand_id
1 'polypeptide(L)'
;MGLKVGDKVPEFIATNDKGEQFLSSDIIEKKNLILYFYPKNFTPGCTKEACDFRDNYVDFVNLGVEVIGISTDSVKSHARFKSKYALPFMFLSDPKGELRKLFGVKSELLGLLPGRETYVIDEKGIIRLKFNSMKASEHVSKVIKKIREIVNE
;
A
#
# COMPACT_ATOMS: atom_id res chain seq x y z
N MET A 1 13.84 -5.10 12.34
CA MET A 1 14.28 -3.90 11.63
C MET A 1 13.65 -3.86 10.27
N GLY A 2 12.98 -2.80 9.97
CA GLY A 2 12.30 -2.63 8.71
C GLY A 2 12.89 -1.53 7.87
N LEU A 3 12.28 -1.31 6.73
CA LEU A 3 12.67 -0.21 5.84
C LEU A 3 12.22 1.13 6.45
N LYS A 4 12.95 2.18 6.13
CA LYS A 4 12.68 3.53 6.62
C LYS A 4 12.86 4.56 5.50
N VAL A 5 12.43 5.78 5.76
CA VAL A 5 12.60 6.89 4.81
C VAL A 5 14.09 7.02 4.43
N GLY A 6 14.34 7.12 3.13
CA GLY A 6 15.68 7.17 2.57
C GLY A 6 16.21 5.82 2.08
N ASP A 7 15.60 4.73 2.51
CA ASP A 7 16.01 3.39 2.05
C ASP A 7 15.50 3.12 0.65
N LYS A 8 16.29 2.37 -0.11
CA LYS A 8 15.86 1.82 -1.38
C LYS A 8 15.10 0.53 -1.13
N VAL A 9 13.93 0.39 -1.73
CA VAL A 9 13.12 -0.82 -1.58
C VAL A 9 13.79 -1.97 -2.34
N PRO A 10 14.08 -3.11 -1.67
CA PRO A 10 14.63 -4.28 -2.37
C PRO A 10 13.57 -4.91 -3.26
N GLU A 11 14.02 -5.66 -4.26
CA GLU A 11 13.08 -6.39 -5.11
C GLU A 11 12.32 -7.43 -4.31
N PHE A 12 11.04 -7.60 -4.63
CA PHE A 12 10.21 -8.64 -4.01
C PHE A 12 9.21 -9.19 -5.03
N ILE A 13 8.67 -10.35 -4.70
CA ILE A 13 7.67 -11.05 -5.52
C ILE A 13 6.47 -11.29 -4.61
N ALA A 14 5.27 -11.15 -5.15
CA ALA A 14 4.02 -11.41 -4.44
C ALA A 14 2.97 -11.93 -5.40
N THR A 15 1.77 -12.24 -4.89
CA THR A 15 0.65 -12.68 -5.71
C THR A 15 -0.42 -11.60 -5.69
N ASN A 16 -0.92 -11.20 -6.85
CA ASN A 16 -1.91 -10.13 -6.95
C ASN A 16 -3.34 -10.68 -6.80
N ASP A 17 -4.32 -9.77 -6.89
CA ASP A 17 -5.75 -10.11 -6.71
C ASP A 17 -6.34 -10.97 -7.83
N LYS A 18 -5.58 -11.22 -8.89
CA LYS A 18 -5.97 -12.14 -9.98
C LYS A 18 -5.29 -13.49 -9.87
N GLY A 19 -4.49 -13.70 -8.80
CA GLY A 19 -3.71 -14.93 -8.64
C GLY A 19 -2.45 -14.97 -9.49
N GLU A 20 -2.05 -13.86 -10.10
CA GLU A 20 -0.86 -13.76 -10.92
C GLU A 20 0.35 -13.31 -10.12
N GLN A 21 1.54 -13.71 -10.56
CA GLN A 21 2.77 -13.25 -9.93
C GLN A 21 2.99 -11.77 -10.20
N PHE A 22 3.30 -11.03 -9.15
CA PHE A 22 3.67 -9.62 -9.22
C PHE A 22 5.16 -9.47 -8.96
N LEU A 23 5.85 -8.80 -9.86
CA LEU A 23 7.27 -8.46 -9.70
C LEU A 23 7.37 -6.99 -9.35
N SER A 24 7.99 -6.67 -8.22
CA SER A 24 8.14 -5.27 -7.80
C SER A 24 8.89 -4.43 -8.84
N SER A 25 9.82 -5.04 -9.56
CA SER A 25 10.58 -4.36 -10.64
C SER A 25 9.71 -3.87 -11.79
N ASP A 26 8.47 -4.33 -11.91
CA ASP A 26 7.56 -3.85 -12.95
C ASP A 26 7.08 -2.43 -12.67
N ILE A 27 7.11 -1.99 -11.41
CA ILE A 27 6.64 -0.66 -11.01
C ILE A 27 7.73 0.15 -10.29
N ILE A 28 8.44 -0.48 -9.36
CA ILE A 28 9.48 0.20 -8.57
C ILE A 28 10.63 0.61 -9.50
N GLU A 29 11.11 1.84 -9.32
CA GLU A 29 12.10 2.51 -10.17
C GLU A 29 11.55 2.94 -11.54
N LYS A 30 10.22 2.90 -11.72
CA LYS A 30 9.56 3.34 -12.96
C LYS A 30 8.51 4.40 -12.70
N LYS A 31 7.80 4.29 -11.58
CA LYS A 31 6.72 5.22 -11.19
C LYS A 31 6.83 5.56 -9.72
N ASN A 32 6.25 6.68 -9.33
CA ASN A 32 5.96 6.95 -7.93
C ASN A 32 4.87 5.95 -7.50
N LEU A 33 5.03 5.38 -6.31
CA LEU A 33 4.17 4.30 -5.83
C LEU A 33 3.69 4.59 -4.42
N ILE A 34 2.40 4.40 -4.20
CA ILE A 34 1.80 4.38 -2.87
C ILE A 34 1.57 2.91 -2.53
N LEU A 35 2.21 2.45 -1.47
CA LEU A 35 2.10 1.07 -1.01
C LEU A 35 1.54 1.10 0.41
N TYR A 36 0.33 0.57 0.62
CA TYR A 36 -0.25 0.64 1.95
C TYR A 36 -0.60 -0.75 2.49
N PHE A 37 -0.13 -0.98 3.72
CA PHE A 37 -0.43 -2.20 4.48
C PHE A 37 -1.60 -1.91 5.41
N TYR A 38 -2.56 -2.81 5.47
CA TYR A 38 -3.75 -2.67 6.30
C TYR A 38 -4.13 -4.01 6.93
N PRO A 39 -4.90 -4.00 8.03
CA PRO A 39 -5.18 -5.23 8.78
C PRO A 39 -5.98 -6.28 8.05
N LYS A 40 -7.14 -5.93 7.47
CA LYS A 40 -8.03 -6.94 6.92
C LYS A 40 -9.13 -6.35 6.03
N ASN A 41 -9.41 -7.03 4.91
CA ASN A 41 -10.53 -6.68 4.03
C ASN A 41 -11.87 -6.68 4.78
N PHE A 42 -12.80 -5.88 4.33
CA PHE A 42 -14.18 -5.81 4.83
C PHE A 42 -14.33 -5.28 6.26
N THR A 43 -13.27 -4.83 6.90
CA THR A 43 -13.38 -4.12 8.18
C THR A 43 -13.71 -2.65 7.90
N PRO A 44 -14.39 -1.93 8.84
CA PRO A 44 -14.81 -0.55 8.58
C PRO A 44 -13.65 0.40 8.25
N GLY A 45 -12.57 0.37 9.01
CA GLY A 45 -11.42 1.24 8.77
C GLY A 45 -10.71 0.94 7.48
N CYS A 46 -10.52 -0.34 7.15
CA CYS A 46 -9.84 -0.73 5.92
C CYS A 46 -10.68 -0.44 4.69
N THR A 47 -12.00 -0.60 4.79
CA THR A 47 -12.92 -0.24 3.72
C THR A 47 -12.90 1.27 3.48
N LYS A 48 -12.91 2.08 4.54
CA LYS A 48 -12.80 3.53 4.43
C LYS A 48 -11.50 3.95 3.74
N GLU A 49 -10.38 3.38 4.16
CA GLU A 49 -9.08 3.69 3.56
C GLU A 49 -9.04 3.36 2.08
N ALA A 50 -9.52 2.16 1.71
CA ALA A 50 -9.57 1.74 0.30
C ALA A 50 -10.45 2.66 -0.53
N CYS A 51 -11.62 3.05 -0.01
CA CYS A 51 -12.52 3.96 -0.71
C CYS A 51 -11.94 5.37 -0.83
N ASP A 52 -11.21 5.84 0.17
CA ASP A 52 -10.53 7.14 0.10
C ASP A 52 -9.44 7.13 -0.99
N PHE A 53 -8.67 6.05 -1.10
CA PHE A 53 -7.71 5.91 -2.21
C PHE A 53 -8.44 5.83 -3.56
N ARG A 54 -9.54 5.08 -3.63
CA ARG A 54 -10.35 4.97 -4.84
C ARG A 54 -10.82 6.35 -5.32
N ASP A 55 -11.34 7.16 -4.40
CA ASP A 55 -11.91 8.45 -4.74
C ASP A 55 -10.84 9.45 -5.23
N ASN A 56 -9.59 9.21 -4.93
CA ASN A 56 -8.46 10.03 -5.37
C ASN A 56 -7.62 9.37 -6.47
N TYR A 57 -8.02 8.19 -6.93
CA TYR A 57 -7.17 7.38 -7.82
C TYR A 57 -6.89 8.04 -9.17
N VAL A 58 -7.89 8.68 -9.77
CA VAL A 58 -7.71 9.35 -11.06
C VAL A 58 -6.64 10.45 -10.94
N ASP A 59 -6.66 11.20 -9.85
CA ASP A 59 -5.68 12.25 -9.61
C ASP A 59 -4.27 11.66 -9.45
N PHE A 60 -4.14 10.54 -8.74
CA PHE A 60 -2.85 9.86 -8.60
C PHE A 60 -2.33 9.37 -9.96
N VAL A 61 -3.18 8.74 -10.76
CA VAL A 61 -2.79 8.27 -12.10
C VAL A 61 -2.33 9.43 -12.96
N ASN A 62 -3.04 10.55 -12.94
CA ASN A 62 -2.66 11.74 -13.70
C ASN A 62 -1.32 12.33 -13.26
N LEU A 63 -0.90 12.09 -12.03
CA LEU A 63 0.40 12.50 -11.50
C LEU A 63 1.50 11.43 -11.68
N GLY A 64 1.19 10.34 -12.38
CA GLY A 64 2.15 9.25 -12.59
C GLY A 64 2.37 8.37 -11.37
N VAL A 65 1.37 8.30 -10.49
CA VAL A 65 1.45 7.55 -9.23
C VAL A 65 0.54 6.33 -9.27
N GLU A 66 1.05 5.18 -8.86
CA GLU A 66 0.27 3.95 -8.72
C GLU A 66 -0.03 3.68 -7.25
N VAL A 67 -1.13 2.97 -6.99
CA VAL A 67 -1.55 2.59 -5.63
C VAL A 67 -1.63 1.07 -5.54
N ILE A 68 -1.07 0.49 -4.49
CA ILE A 68 -1.14 -0.94 -4.22
C ILE A 68 -1.45 -1.15 -2.75
N GLY A 69 -2.50 -1.94 -2.46
CA GLY A 69 -2.84 -2.34 -1.09
C GLY A 69 -2.31 -3.73 -0.78
N ILE A 70 -1.88 -3.95 0.45
CA ILE A 70 -1.33 -5.24 0.90
C ILE A 70 -1.95 -5.65 2.24
N SER A 71 -2.42 -6.88 2.31
CA SER A 71 -2.82 -7.50 3.58
C SER A 71 -2.56 -9.00 3.53
N THR A 72 -2.78 -9.67 4.68
CA THR A 72 -2.63 -11.13 4.77
C THR A 72 -3.84 -11.87 4.19
N ASP A 73 -4.85 -11.17 3.72
CA ASP A 73 -6.03 -11.78 3.09
C ASP A 73 -5.64 -12.60 1.86
N SER A 74 -6.48 -13.60 1.55
CA SER A 74 -6.27 -14.44 0.38
C SER A 74 -6.54 -13.69 -0.93
N VAL A 75 -6.04 -14.25 -2.02
CA VAL A 75 -6.32 -13.75 -3.37
C VAL A 75 -7.83 -13.63 -3.60
N LYS A 76 -8.59 -14.66 -3.20
CA LYS A 76 -10.04 -14.68 -3.36
C LYS A 76 -10.73 -13.57 -2.57
N SER A 77 -10.27 -13.32 -1.34
CA SER A 77 -10.79 -12.24 -0.52
C SER A 77 -10.51 -10.87 -1.16
N HIS A 78 -9.30 -10.67 -1.67
CA HIS A 78 -8.96 -9.43 -2.37
C HIS A 78 -9.81 -9.21 -3.61
N ALA A 79 -10.05 -10.24 -4.40
CA ALA A 79 -10.89 -10.14 -5.59
C ALA A 79 -12.31 -9.72 -5.24
N ARG A 80 -12.89 -10.30 -4.17
CA ARG A 80 -14.22 -9.94 -3.70
C ARG A 80 -14.29 -8.52 -3.15
N PHE A 81 -13.29 -8.12 -2.37
CA PHE A 81 -13.21 -6.78 -1.80
C PHE A 81 -13.13 -5.73 -2.91
N LYS A 82 -12.25 -5.97 -3.87
CA LYS A 82 -12.06 -5.10 -5.03
C LYS A 82 -13.35 -4.95 -5.84
N SER A 83 -14.04 -6.06 -6.08
CA SER A 83 -15.30 -6.07 -6.82
C SER A 83 -16.41 -5.33 -6.08
N LYS A 84 -16.57 -5.60 -4.79
CA LYS A 84 -17.66 -5.01 -4.00
C LYS A 84 -17.59 -3.48 -3.93
N TYR A 85 -16.41 -2.93 -3.80
CA TYR A 85 -16.24 -1.49 -3.64
C TYR A 85 -15.72 -0.79 -4.90
N ALA A 86 -15.67 -1.50 -6.02
CA ALA A 86 -15.18 -0.96 -7.31
C ALA A 86 -13.80 -0.30 -7.16
N LEU A 87 -12.87 -1.02 -6.54
CA LEU A 87 -11.52 -0.51 -6.29
C LEU A 87 -10.67 -0.67 -7.56
N PRO A 88 -10.14 0.42 -8.13
CA PRO A 88 -9.48 0.38 -9.44
C PRO A 88 -7.99 0.01 -9.40
N PHE A 89 -7.44 -0.20 -8.22
CA PHE A 89 -6.00 -0.47 -8.06
C PHE A 89 -5.75 -1.90 -7.59
N MET A 90 -4.48 -2.32 -7.70
CA MET A 90 -4.07 -3.68 -7.39
C MET A 90 -3.97 -3.94 -5.90
N PHE A 91 -4.27 -5.17 -5.50
CA PHE A 91 -4.02 -5.68 -4.15
C PHE A 91 -3.04 -6.85 -4.23
N LEU A 92 -2.15 -6.94 -3.25
CA LEU A 92 -1.23 -8.06 -3.10
C LEU A 92 -1.59 -8.88 -1.87
N SER A 93 -1.58 -10.19 -2.03
CA SER A 93 -1.81 -11.13 -0.93
C SER A 93 -0.47 -11.44 -0.26
N ASP A 94 -0.43 -11.29 1.06
CA ASP A 94 0.77 -11.52 1.87
C ASP A 94 0.40 -12.47 3.04
N PRO A 95 -0.03 -13.72 2.73
CA PRO A 95 -0.63 -14.60 3.72
C PRO A 95 0.28 -14.99 4.87
N LYS A 96 1.60 -15.00 4.64
CA LYS A 96 2.58 -15.33 5.67
C LYS A 96 3.21 -14.08 6.30
N GLY A 97 2.79 -12.89 5.88
CA GLY A 97 3.34 -11.65 6.40
C GLY A 97 4.79 -11.38 5.99
N GLU A 98 5.26 -11.96 4.90
CA GLU A 98 6.64 -11.79 4.45
C GLU A 98 6.94 -10.35 4.04
N LEU A 99 6.01 -9.70 3.32
CA LEU A 99 6.16 -8.30 2.93
C LEU A 99 6.06 -7.38 4.14
N ARG A 100 5.13 -7.66 5.06
CA ARG A 100 5.04 -6.92 6.32
C ARG A 100 6.37 -6.96 7.06
N LYS A 101 7.00 -8.11 7.11
CA LYS A 101 8.28 -8.30 7.79
C LYS A 101 9.40 -7.55 7.07
N LEU A 102 9.43 -7.62 5.75
CA LEU A 102 10.42 -6.91 4.94
C LEU A 102 10.37 -5.40 5.18
N PHE A 103 9.17 -4.83 5.17
CA PHE A 103 8.98 -3.40 5.40
C PHE A 103 9.04 -3.02 6.88
N GLY A 104 8.88 -3.98 7.78
CA GLY A 104 8.90 -3.73 9.21
C GLY A 104 7.62 -3.07 9.71
N VAL A 105 6.47 -3.47 9.15
CA VAL A 105 5.18 -2.93 9.57
C VAL A 105 4.90 -3.34 11.00
N LYS A 106 4.65 -2.37 11.87
CA LYS A 106 4.40 -2.60 13.29
C LYS A 106 3.05 -3.23 13.51
N SER A 107 2.98 -4.14 14.51
CA SER A 107 1.71 -4.68 14.99
C SER A 107 1.17 -3.82 16.12
N GLU A 108 -0.15 -3.86 16.30
CA GLU A 108 -0.84 -3.15 17.37
C GLU A 108 -1.39 -4.14 18.39
N LEU A 109 -1.83 -3.64 19.55
CA LEU A 109 -2.40 -4.44 20.64
C LEU A 109 -1.51 -5.63 21.01
N LEU A 110 -0.25 -5.33 21.40
CA LEU A 110 0.73 -6.33 21.82
C LEU A 110 0.99 -7.41 20.76
N GLY A 111 0.93 -7.03 19.49
CA GLY A 111 1.20 -7.95 18.39
C GLY A 111 -0.01 -8.76 17.93
N LEU A 112 -1.19 -8.53 18.51
CA LEU A 112 -2.40 -9.26 18.16
C LEU A 112 -3.08 -8.75 16.89
N LEU A 113 -2.89 -7.45 16.55
CA LEU A 113 -3.47 -6.88 15.34
C LEU A 113 -2.36 -6.45 14.39
N PRO A 114 -2.48 -6.81 13.08
CA PRO A 114 -1.58 -6.25 12.07
C PRO A 114 -1.74 -4.73 12.04
N GLY A 115 -0.62 -4.01 11.88
CA GLY A 115 -0.64 -2.55 11.85
C GLY A 115 -1.11 -2.00 10.52
N ARG A 116 -1.34 -0.68 10.50
CA ARG A 116 -1.71 0.07 9.31
C ARG A 116 -0.58 1.04 9.00
N GLU A 117 0.09 0.82 7.89
CA GLU A 117 1.28 1.61 7.53
C GLU A 117 1.30 1.88 6.03
N THR A 118 1.52 3.13 5.66
CA THR A 118 1.55 3.55 4.25
C THR A 118 2.93 4.11 3.90
N TYR A 119 3.42 3.71 2.75
CA TYR A 119 4.69 4.15 2.20
C TYR A 119 4.46 4.92 0.91
N VAL A 120 5.20 6.00 0.71
CA VAL A 120 5.33 6.64 -0.60
C VAL A 120 6.75 6.36 -1.07
N ILE A 121 6.87 5.76 -2.24
CA ILE A 121 8.14 5.36 -2.86
C ILE A 121 8.26 6.15 -4.15
N ASP A 122 9.36 6.86 -4.33
CA ASP A 122 9.54 7.67 -5.53
C ASP A 122 9.99 6.82 -6.74
N GLU A 123 10.09 7.44 -7.90
CA GLU A 123 10.44 6.74 -9.14
C GLU A 123 11.89 6.24 -9.18
N LYS A 124 12.70 6.56 -8.18
CA LYS A 124 14.04 5.99 -8.00
C LYS A 124 14.04 4.79 -7.06
N GLY A 125 12.86 4.41 -6.53
CA GLY A 125 12.73 3.31 -5.60
C GLY A 125 13.05 3.66 -4.15
N ILE A 126 13.11 4.94 -3.82
CA ILE A 126 13.46 5.42 -2.48
C ILE A 126 12.19 5.74 -1.68
N ILE A 127 12.15 5.28 -0.44
CA ILE A 127 11.03 5.57 0.47
C ILE A 127 11.10 7.05 0.87
N ARG A 128 10.04 7.79 0.57
CA ARG A 128 9.92 9.22 0.86
C ARG A 128 8.97 9.50 2.03
N LEU A 129 8.05 8.59 2.32
CA LEU A 129 7.14 8.67 3.45
C LEU A 129 6.92 7.29 4.03
N LYS A 130 6.94 7.21 5.36
CA LYS A 130 6.53 6.02 6.13
C LYS A 130 5.59 6.52 7.22
N PHE A 131 4.30 6.23 7.10
CA PHE A 131 3.28 6.73 8.01
C PHE A 131 2.53 5.59 8.67
N ASN A 132 2.58 5.56 10.00
CA ASN A 132 1.90 4.55 10.81
C ASN A 132 0.78 5.20 11.60
N SER A 133 -0.46 4.73 11.39
CA SER A 133 -1.62 5.17 12.17
C SER A 133 -2.74 4.17 11.98
N MET A 134 -3.46 3.83 13.04
CA MET A 134 -4.65 2.99 12.92
C MET A 134 -5.85 3.77 12.40
N LYS A 135 -5.80 5.10 12.39
CA LYS A 135 -6.85 5.94 11.82
C LYS A 135 -6.77 5.97 10.31
N ALA A 136 -7.65 5.23 9.64
CA ALA A 136 -7.66 5.13 8.19
C ALA A 136 -7.74 6.50 7.50
N SER A 137 -8.52 7.42 8.04
CA SER A 137 -8.74 8.74 7.45
C SER A 137 -7.50 9.62 7.37
N GLU A 138 -6.46 9.31 8.15
CA GLU A 138 -5.23 10.11 8.15
C GLU A 138 -4.27 9.76 7.00
N HIS A 139 -4.40 8.55 6.45
CA HIS A 139 -3.42 8.04 5.49
C HIS A 139 -3.45 8.77 4.15
N VAL A 140 -4.62 8.93 3.57
CA VAL A 140 -4.73 9.53 2.23
C VAL A 140 -4.29 11.00 2.23
N SER A 141 -4.65 11.78 3.25
CA SER A 141 -4.23 13.19 3.33
C SER A 141 -2.72 13.34 3.44
N LYS A 142 -2.06 12.48 4.24
CA LYS A 142 -0.60 12.49 4.36
C LYS A 142 0.07 12.13 3.03
N VAL A 143 -0.48 11.14 2.33
CA VAL A 143 0.02 10.71 1.04
C VAL A 143 -0.11 11.81 -0.01
N ILE A 144 -1.27 12.45 -0.10
CA ILE A 144 -1.50 13.54 -1.06
C ILE A 144 -0.48 14.65 -0.86
N LYS A 145 -0.26 15.06 0.38
CA LYS A 145 0.71 16.09 0.70
C LYS A 145 2.11 15.71 0.22
N LYS A 146 2.55 14.48 0.51
CA LYS A 146 3.88 14.02 0.12
C LYS A 146 4.02 13.91 -1.40
N ILE A 147 3.01 13.40 -2.09
CA ILE A 147 3.03 13.27 -3.54
C ILE A 147 3.17 14.65 -4.19
N ARG A 148 2.46 15.66 -3.70
CA ARG A 148 2.58 17.03 -4.23
C ARG A 148 3.98 17.58 -4.06
N GLU A 149 4.63 17.32 -2.92
CA GLU A 149 6.01 17.72 -2.69
C GLU A 149 6.95 17.07 -3.70
N ILE A 150 6.80 15.76 -3.93
CA ILE A 150 7.66 15.00 -4.85
C ILE A 150 7.49 15.48 -6.29
N VAL A 151 6.25 15.66 -6.73
CA VAL A 151 5.95 16.08 -8.11
C VAL A 151 6.48 17.48 -8.40
N ASN A 152 6.58 18.32 -7.39
CA ASN A 152 7.07 19.70 -7.53
C ASN A 152 8.58 19.84 -7.33
N GLU A 153 9.30 18.75 -7.15
CA GLU A 153 10.76 18.78 -7.04
C GLU A 153 11.45 19.07 -8.36
#